data_efc78acc757139a7b882dea7a064b282
#
_entry.id   efc78acc757139a7b882dea7a064b282
#
_cell.length_a   1.000
_cell.length_b   1.000
_cell.length_c   1.000
_cell.angle_alpha   90.00
_cell.angle_beta   90.00
_cell.angle_gamma   90.00
#
_symmetry.space_group_name_H-M   'P 1'
#
loop_
_entity.id
_entity.type
_entity.pdbx_description
1 polymer ?
#
loop_
_entity_poly.entity_id
_entity_poly.type
_entity_poly.pdbx_seq_one_letter_code
_entity_poly.pdbx_strand_id
1 'polypeptide(L)'
;VRDDGAAMNAPRADNAYQGDTYYGRAALKPSLYGWKIALYTALAGLAGGAQCIAWAAERAAPGRHAPLVRHARLIAAGIGGAAGPALLVSDLKTPSRFHHMLRIWRPTSPMSIGSFVLTTFGAVSTLSALPAVIGPRAGRLAQWGTRLQAPAALAGAGMMTYTAPFLAATATPLWSATPRGMAVQFAAQG
;
A
#
# COMPACT_ATOMS: atom_id res chain seq x y z
N VAL A 1 7.54 -16.02 22.87
CA VAL A 1 7.31 -14.58 23.13
C VAL A 1 5.83 -14.33 22.91
N ARG A 2 5.08 -14.17 23.99
CA ARG A 2 3.66 -13.81 23.93
C ARG A 2 3.53 -12.41 23.40
N ASP A 3 2.69 -12.27 22.41
CA ASP A 3 2.32 -11.01 21.80
C ASP A 3 1.42 -10.26 22.77
N ASP A 4 1.96 -9.27 23.49
CA ASP A 4 1.20 -8.48 24.47
C ASP A 4 0.05 -7.70 23.82
N GLY A 5 0.11 -7.47 22.51
CA GLY A 5 -1.00 -6.90 21.74
C GLY A 5 -2.17 -7.85 21.53
N ALA A 6 -1.92 -9.16 21.46
CA ALA A 6 -2.98 -10.16 21.42
C ALA A 6 -3.66 -10.35 22.78
N ALA A 7 -2.91 -10.12 23.86
CA ALA A 7 -3.43 -10.23 25.22
C ALA A 7 -4.44 -9.13 25.57
N MET A 8 -4.36 -7.96 24.93
CA MET A 8 -5.30 -6.85 25.18
C MET A 8 -6.71 -7.09 24.62
N ASN A 9 -6.84 -7.94 23.58
CA ASN A 9 -8.12 -8.26 22.94
C ASN A 9 -8.54 -9.72 23.12
N ALA A 10 -7.74 -10.53 23.81
CA ALA A 10 -8.14 -11.87 24.18
C ALA A 10 -9.20 -11.77 25.30
N PRO A 11 -10.27 -12.59 25.27
CA PRO A 11 -11.17 -12.75 26.40
C PRO A 11 -10.34 -13.07 27.64
N ARG A 12 -10.62 -12.37 28.75
CA ARG A 12 -9.93 -12.67 30.02
C ARG A 12 -10.03 -14.15 30.32
N ALA A 13 -9.01 -14.70 30.96
CA ALA A 13 -8.92 -16.13 31.23
C ALA A 13 -10.13 -16.67 32.04
N ASP A 14 -10.72 -15.85 32.88
CA ASP A 14 -11.93 -16.08 33.65
C ASP A 14 -13.21 -16.16 32.79
N ASN A 15 -13.21 -15.55 31.59
CA ASN A 15 -14.27 -15.65 30.59
C ASN A 15 -13.92 -16.61 29.44
N ALA A 16 -12.83 -17.35 29.56
CA ALA A 16 -12.42 -18.29 28.53
C ALA A 16 -13.44 -19.44 28.45
N TYR A 17 -13.83 -19.78 27.25
CA TYR A 17 -14.70 -20.91 27.00
C TYR A 17 -14.11 -22.22 27.50
N GLN A 18 -14.86 -22.96 28.33
CA GLN A 18 -14.43 -24.22 28.94
C GLN A 18 -15.29 -25.43 28.55
N GLY A 19 -16.23 -25.30 27.60
CA GLY A 19 -17.14 -26.37 27.21
C GLY A 19 -17.26 -26.56 25.69
N ASP A 20 -18.20 -27.40 25.25
CA ASP A 20 -18.40 -27.79 23.85
C ASP A 20 -19.22 -26.79 23.01
N THR A 21 -19.63 -25.65 23.57
CA THR A 21 -20.40 -24.60 22.89
C THR A 21 -19.52 -23.41 22.54
N TYR A 22 -20.00 -22.53 21.66
CA TYR A 22 -19.30 -21.31 21.25
C TYR A 22 -19.54 -20.10 22.17
N TYR A 23 -20.29 -20.26 23.26
CA TYR A 23 -20.53 -19.19 24.23
C TYR A 23 -19.19 -18.77 24.88
N GLY A 24 -18.92 -17.46 24.91
CA GLY A 24 -17.68 -16.90 25.45
C GLY A 24 -16.49 -16.86 24.49
N ARG A 25 -16.61 -17.41 23.28
CA ARG A 25 -15.59 -17.21 22.24
C ARG A 25 -15.89 -15.94 21.44
N ALA A 26 -14.86 -15.17 21.11
CA ALA A 26 -15.00 -14.06 20.20
C ALA A 26 -15.44 -14.57 18.81
N ALA A 27 -16.54 -14.03 18.28
CA ALA A 27 -17.06 -14.40 16.96
C ALA A 27 -16.08 -14.07 15.84
N LEU A 28 -15.20 -13.09 16.06
CA LEU A 28 -14.19 -12.64 15.10
C LEU A 28 -12.81 -12.72 15.75
N LYS A 29 -11.83 -13.19 14.99
CA LYS A 29 -10.43 -13.07 15.40
C LYS A 29 -10.05 -11.59 15.45
N PRO A 30 -9.26 -11.15 16.47
CA PRO A 30 -8.73 -9.78 16.48
C PRO A 30 -7.93 -9.52 15.21
N SER A 31 -8.03 -8.29 14.72
CA SER A 31 -7.26 -7.88 13.54
C SER A 31 -5.77 -8.01 13.81
N LEU A 32 -5.05 -8.64 12.88
CA LEU A 32 -3.60 -8.72 12.91
C LEU A 32 -2.94 -7.41 12.47
N TYR A 33 -3.72 -6.48 11.92
CA TYR A 33 -3.24 -5.24 11.33
C TYR A 33 -3.39 -4.09 12.33
N GLY A 34 -2.25 -3.48 12.68
CA GLY A 34 -2.18 -2.30 13.52
C GLY A 34 -2.46 -1.00 12.74
N TRP A 35 -2.48 0.13 13.46
CA TRP A 35 -2.69 1.45 12.89
C TRP A 35 -1.66 1.82 11.80
N LYS A 36 -0.44 1.27 11.85
CA LYS A 36 0.61 1.49 10.86
C LYS A 36 0.20 0.98 9.48
N ILE A 37 -0.42 -0.20 9.43
CA ILE A 37 -0.92 -0.78 8.17
C ILE A 37 -2.10 0.02 7.65
N ALA A 38 -3.03 0.46 8.53
CA ALA A 38 -4.13 1.32 8.12
C ALA A 38 -3.63 2.66 7.54
N LEU A 39 -2.67 3.29 8.19
CA LEU A 39 -2.03 4.51 7.68
C LEU A 39 -1.29 4.25 6.35
N TYR A 40 -0.55 3.14 6.27
CA TYR A 40 0.13 2.75 5.04
C TYR A 40 -0.85 2.62 3.86
N THR A 41 -1.97 1.93 4.03
CA THR A 41 -2.96 1.73 2.95
C THR A 41 -3.59 3.06 2.52
N ALA A 42 -3.92 3.95 3.47
CA ALA A 42 -4.43 5.28 3.16
C ALA A 42 -3.42 6.13 2.37
N LEU A 43 -2.16 6.14 2.80
CA LEU A 43 -1.09 6.85 2.11
C LEU A 43 -0.79 6.23 0.74
N ALA A 44 -0.90 4.92 0.60
CA ALA A 44 -0.71 4.21 -0.66
C ALA A 44 -1.75 4.63 -1.71
N GLY A 45 -3.02 4.72 -1.31
CA GLY A 45 -4.10 5.24 -2.15
C GLY A 45 -3.84 6.70 -2.57
N LEU A 46 -3.50 7.56 -1.61
CA LEU A 46 -3.16 8.96 -1.87
C LEU A 46 -2.00 9.10 -2.87
N ALA A 47 -0.93 8.34 -2.66
CA ALA A 47 0.26 8.39 -3.53
C ALA A 47 -0.03 7.90 -4.94
N GLY A 48 -0.76 6.78 -5.05
CA GLY A 48 -1.19 6.23 -6.33
C GLY A 48 -2.08 7.20 -7.10
N GLY A 49 -3.09 7.78 -6.43
CA GLY A 49 -3.99 8.78 -6.99
C GLY A 49 -3.24 10.04 -7.44
N ALA A 50 -2.33 10.55 -6.61
CA ALA A 50 -1.51 11.70 -6.96
C ALA A 50 -0.68 11.45 -8.24
N GLN A 51 -0.11 10.26 -8.40
CA GLN A 51 0.65 9.90 -9.59
C GLN A 51 -0.24 9.80 -10.83
N CYS A 52 -1.43 9.20 -10.71
CA CYS A 52 -2.41 9.11 -11.81
C CYS A 52 -2.89 10.50 -12.24
N ILE A 53 -3.21 11.39 -11.29
CA ILE A 53 -3.61 12.77 -11.55
C ILE A 53 -2.48 13.54 -12.25
N ALA A 54 -1.25 13.40 -11.78
CA ALA A 54 -0.09 14.05 -12.39
C ALA A 54 0.07 13.65 -13.86
N TRP A 55 -0.04 12.35 -14.15
CA TRP A 55 0.05 11.85 -15.52
C TRP A 55 -1.12 12.32 -16.39
N ALA A 56 -2.36 12.24 -15.89
CA ALA A 56 -3.56 12.65 -16.62
C ALA A 56 -3.54 14.17 -16.92
N ALA A 57 -3.19 15.00 -15.94
CA ALA A 57 -3.11 16.45 -16.11
C ALA A 57 -2.05 16.86 -17.15
N GLU A 58 -0.89 16.20 -17.15
CA GLU A 58 0.16 16.45 -18.13
C GLU A 58 -0.26 16.02 -19.55
N ARG A 59 -1.03 14.93 -19.67
CA ARG A 59 -1.54 14.44 -20.97
C ARG A 59 -2.66 15.32 -21.51
N ALA A 60 -3.56 15.79 -20.64
CA ALA A 60 -4.71 16.60 -21.04
C ALA A 60 -4.31 18.03 -21.44
N ALA A 61 -3.35 18.63 -20.74
CA ALA A 61 -2.92 20.00 -20.97
C ALA A 61 -1.43 20.17 -20.61
N PRO A 62 -0.50 19.80 -21.51
CA PRO A 62 0.94 19.83 -21.24
C PRO A 62 1.41 21.20 -20.76
N GLY A 63 2.10 21.22 -19.62
CA GLY A 63 2.65 22.43 -19.00
C GLY A 63 1.63 23.38 -18.33
N ARG A 64 0.33 23.27 -18.63
CA ARG A 64 -0.70 24.17 -18.05
C ARG A 64 -0.81 24.04 -16.54
N HIS A 65 -0.64 22.84 -16.01
CA HIS A 65 -0.78 22.53 -14.59
C HIS A 65 0.56 22.14 -13.95
N ALA A 66 1.66 22.72 -14.44
CA ALA A 66 3.01 22.34 -13.98
C ALA A 66 3.21 22.34 -12.46
N PRO A 67 2.73 23.32 -11.67
CA PRO A 67 2.83 23.28 -10.21
C PRO A 67 2.08 22.09 -9.60
N LEU A 68 0.85 21.82 -10.04
CA LEU A 68 0.05 20.68 -9.58
C LEU A 68 0.76 19.37 -9.87
N VAL A 69 1.19 19.17 -11.11
CA VAL A 69 1.92 17.98 -11.55
C VAL A 69 3.19 17.77 -10.75
N ARG A 70 3.95 18.86 -10.49
CA ARG A 70 5.15 18.81 -9.66
C ARG A 70 4.84 18.33 -8.23
N HIS A 71 3.87 18.94 -7.56
CA HIS A 71 3.52 18.57 -6.19
C HIS A 71 2.98 17.15 -6.11
N ALA A 72 2.10 16.74 -7.02
CA ALA A 72 1.56 15.40 -7.08
C ALA A 72 2.65 14.33 -7.24
N ARG A 73 3.66 14.57 -8.08
CA ARG A 73 4.82 13.68 -8.23
C ARG A 73 5.69 13.62 -6.98
N LEU A 74 5.91 14.75 -6.32
CA LEU A 74 6.68 14.79 -5.07
C LEU A 74 5.96 14.04 -3.95
N ILE A 75 4.63 14.17 -3.85
CA ILE A 75 3.81 13.41 -2.91
C ILE A 75 3.93 11.91 -3.21
N ALA A 76 3.72 11.52 -4.47
CA ALA A 76 3.82 10.11 -4.88
C ALA A 76 5.21 9.52 -4.59
N ALA A 77 6.28 10.24 -4.91
CA ALA A 77 7.66 9.82 -4.66
C ALA A 77 7.99 9.79 -3.17
N GLY A 78 7.57 10.79 -2.40
CA GLY A 78 7.82 10.86 -0.96
C GLY A 78 7.13 9.73 -0.20
N ILE A 79 5.88 9.45 -0.55
CA ILE A 79 5.13 8.35 0.08
C ILE A 79 5.62 7.00 -0.45
N GLY A 80 5.69 6.81 -1.77
CA GLY A 80 6.06 5.53 -2.38
C GLY A 80 7.52 5.14 -2.15
N GLY A 81 8.44 6.12 -2.19
CA GLY A 81 9.87 5.89 -2.05
C GLY A 81 10.39 5.92 -0.59
N ALA A 82 9.67 6.56 0.33
CA ALA A 82 10.14 6.73 1.70
C ALA A 82 9.09 6.34 2.75
N ALA A 83 7.96 7.08 2.87
CA ALA A 83 7.02 6.91 3.98
C ALA A 83 6.36 5.53 3.98
N GLY A 84 5.92 5.03 2.82
CA GLY A 84 5.31 3.71 2.68
C GLY A 84 6.24 2.58 3.08
N PRO A 85 7.45 2.48 2.49
CA PRO A 85 8.45 1.50 2.91
C PRO A 85 8.82 1.60 4.38
N ALA A 86 8.97 2.82 4.93
CA ALA A 86 9.30 3.03 6.34
C ALA A 86 8.21 2.49 7.26
N LEU A 87 6.93 2.77 6.97
CA LEU A 87 5.80 2.25 7.74
C LEU A 87 5.75 0.72 7.67
N LEU A 88 5.87 0.15 6.47
CA LEU A 88 5.83 -1.30 6.28
C LEU A 88 6.98 -2.00 7.03
N VAL A 89 8.21 -1.49 6.88
CA VAL A 89 9.38 -2.06 7.57
C VAL A 89 9.28 -1.89 9.09
N SER A 90 8.74 -0.77 9.57
CA SER A 90 8.57 -0.53 11.01
C SER A 90 7.51 -1.41 11.67
N ASP A 91 6.61 -2.00 10.88
CA ASP A 91 5.58 -2.94 11.36
C ASP A 91 6.08 -4.40 11.41
N LEU A 92 7.25 -4.69 10.81
CA LEU A 92 7.85 -6.01 10.86
C LEU A 92 8.40 -6.32 12.26
N LYS A 93 8.16 -7.53 12.75
CA LYS A 93 8.78 -8.03 14.00
C LYS A 93 10.30 -8.03 13.95
N THR A 94 10.88 -8.21 12.77
CA THR A 94 12.34 -8.21 12.54
C THR A 94 12.67 -7.30 11.36
N PRO A 95 12.74 -5.96 11.56
CA PRO A 95 12.96 -4.98 10.48
C PRO A 95 14.22 -5.23 9.65
N SER A 96 15.28 -5.74 10.26
CA SER A 96 16.55 -6.04 9.56
C SER A 96 16.42 -7.08 8.44
N ARG A 97 15.33 -7.87 8.44
CA ARG A 97 15.08 -8.91 7.44
C ARG A 97 14.09 -8.49 6.35
N PHE A 98 13.77 -7.20 6.24
CA PHE A 98 12.80 -6.70 5.25
C PHE A 98 13.11 -7.13 3.81
N HIS A 99 14.41 -7.22 3.46
CA HIS A 99 14.87 -7.65 2.13
C HIS A 99 14.44 -9.07 1.75
N HIS A 100 14.13 -9.92 2.73
CA HIS A 100 13.59 -11.26 2.46
C HIS A 100 12.22 -11.22 1.80
N MET A 101 11.43 -10.15 2.01
CA MET A 101 10.13 -9.97 1.38
C MET A 101 10.24 -9.77 -0.13
N LEU A 102 11.37 -9.25 -0.61
CA LEU A 102 11.65 -9.00 -2.03
C LEU A 102 12.41 -10.15 -2.71
N ARG A 103 12.83 -11.17 -1.95
CA ARG A 103 13.63 -12.27 -2.49
C ARG A 103 12.79 -13.30 -3.23
N ILE A 104 11.57 -13.56 -2.77
CA ILE A 104 10.72 -14.62 -3.30
C ILE A 104 9.36 -14.03 -3.70
N TRP A 105 9.04 -14.12 -4.99
CA TRP A 105 7.72 -13.80 -5.50
C TRP A 105 6.75 -14.94 -5.21
N ARG A 106 5.66 -14.63 -4.49
CA ARG A 106 4.56 -15.57 -4.21
C ARG A 106 3.23 -14.94 -4.63
N PRO A 107 2.68 -15.31 -5.79
CA PRO A 107 1.44 -14.72 -6.32
C PRO A 107 0.21 -15.05 -5.47
N THR A 108 0.28 -16.08 -4.63
CA THR A 108 -0.80 -16.46 -3.70
C THR A 108 -0.76 -15.70 -2.36
N SER A 109 0.29 -14.91 -2.11
CA SER A 109 0.45 -14.15 -0.87
C SER A 109 0.17 -12.67 -1.12
N PRO A 110 -0.89 -12.08 -0.53
CA PRO A 110 -1.17 -10.64 -0.63
C PRO A 110 0.02 -9.78 -0.18
N MET A 111 0.71 -10.18 0.89
CA MET A 111 1.91 -9.49 1.38
C MET A 111 3.03 -9.44 0.34
N SER A 112 3.28 -10.57 -0.36
CA SER A 112 4.29 -10.62 -1.40
C SER A 112 3.93 -9.70 -2.57
N ILE A 113 2.69 -9.77 -3.05
CA ILE A 113 2.19 -8.88 -4.10
C ILE A 113 2.37 -7.42 -3.71
N GLY A 114 1.95 -7.05 -2.47
CA GLY A 114 2.07 -5.68 -1.97
C GLY A 114 3.50 -5.17 -1.89
N SER A 115 4.43 -6.01 -1.45
CA SER A 115 5.85 -5.63 -1.38
C SER A 115 6.43 -5.30 -2.75
N PHE A 116 6.10 -6.10 -3.77
CA PHE A 116 6.55 -5.85 -5.14
C PHE A 116 5.84 -4.64 -5.78
N VAL A 117 4.52 -4.48 -5.57
CA VAL A 117 3.78 -3.30 -6.05
C VAL A 117 4.34 -2.03 -5.44
N LEU A 118 4.56 -1.99 -4.11
CA LEU A 118 5.15 -0.85 -3.41
C LEU A 118 6.56 -0.54 -3.92
N THR A 119 7.40 -1.56 -4.06
CA THR A 119 8.79 -1.37 -4.50
C THR A 119 8.84 -0.84 -5.93
N THR A 120 8.05 -1.41 -6.83
CA THR A 120 7.95 -0.95 -8.22
C THR A 120 7.42 0.47 -8.28
N PHE A 121 6.31 0.75 -7.59
CA PHE A 121 5.72 2.10 -7.54
C PHE A 121 6.73 3.10 -6.95
N GLY A 122 7.35 2.80 -5.82
CA GLY A 122 8.34 3.66 -5.17
C GLY A 122 9.51 3.98 -6.08
N ALA A 123 10.06 2.97 -6.76
CA ALA A 123 11.18 3.15 -7.70
C ALA A 123 10.79 4.03 -8.89
N VAL A 124 9.72 3.69 -9.62
CA VAL A 124 9.34 4.45 -10.82
C VAL A 124 8.83 5.85 -10.51
N SER A 125 8.10 6.03 -9.39
CA SER A 125 7.61 7.35 -8.96
C SER A 125 8.76 8.25 -8.52
N THR A 126 9.72 7.73 -7.76
CA THR A 126 10.91 8.49 -7.35
C THR A 126 11.73 8.91 -8.57
N LEU A 127 12.00 7.98 -9.50
CA LEU A 127 12.74 8.29 -10.72
C LEU A 127 11.99 9.31 -11.60
N SER A 128 10.65 9.20 -11.69
CA SER A 128 9.83 10.17 -12.45
C SER A 128 9.79 11.54 -11.81
N ALA A 129 9.97 11.65 -10.50
CA ALA A 129 10.00 12.91 -9.76
C ALA A 129 11.38 13.58 -9.72
N LEU A 130 12.47 12.87 -10.02
CA LEU A 130 13.84 13.42 -9.98
C LEU A 130 13.98 14.77 -10.74
N PRO A 131 13.45 14.94 -11.96
CA PRO A 131 13.54 16.22 -12.67
C PRO A 131 12.88 17.38 -11.90
N ALA A 132 11.80 17.10 -11.17
CA ALA A 132 11.12 18.11 -10.36
C ALA A 132 11.94 18.57 -9.14
N VAL A 133 12.85 17.71 -8.65
CA VAL A 133 13.76 18.01 -7.52
C VAL A 133 15.03 18.72 -8.02
N ILE A 134 15.67 18.17 -9.06
CA ILE A 134 16.96 18.64 -9.56
C ILE A 134 16.82 19.91 -10.41
N GLY A 135 15.64 20.14 -10.99
CA GLY A 135 15.35 21.30 -11.82
C GLY A 135 16.11 21.29 -13.15
N PRO A 136 16.52 22.47 -13.67
CA PRO A 136 17.14 22.62 -15.00
C PRO A 136 18.43 21.79 -15.19
N ARG A 137 19.10 21.43 -14.09
CA ARG A 137 20.32 20.59 -14.12
C ARG A 137 20.03 19.13 -14.44
N ALA A 138 18.74 18.72 -14.50
CA ALA A 138 18.36 17.33 -14.73
C ALA A 138 18.80 16.76 -16.11
N GLY A 139 19.02 17.60 -17.13
CA GLY A 139 19.55 17.16 -18.42
C GLY A 139 18.86 15.91 -18.98
N ARG A 140 19.63 14.82 -19.21
CA ARG A 140 19.10 13.53 -19.67
C ARG A 140 18.10 12.87 -18.69
N LEU A 141 18.24 13.12 -17.38
CA LEU A 141 17.30 12.61 -16.37
C LEU A 141 15.88 13.16 -16.55
N ALA A 142 15.74 14.40 -17.08
CA ALA A 142 14.43 14.95 -17.40
C ALA A 142 13.68 14.12 -18.44
N GLN A 143 14.40 13.64 -19.46
CA GLN A 143 13.82 12.77 -20.49
C GLN A 143 13.40 11.41 -19.93
N TRP A 144 14.18 10.83 -19.04
CA TRP A 144 13.82 9.59 -18.35
C TRP A 144 12.63 9.81 -17.44
N GLY A 145 12.58 10.92 -16.71
CA GLY A 145 11.45 11.26 -15.85
C GLY A 145 10.14 11.35 -16.64
N THR A 146 10.14 11.94 -17.84
CA THR A 146 8.94 11.99 -18.70
C THR A 146 8.54 10.62 -19.24
N ARG A 147 9.49 9.78 -19.63
CA ARG A 147 9.22 8.42 -20.12
C ARG A 147 8.64 7.51 -19.03
N LEU A 148 9.06 7.70 -17.78
CA LEU A 148 8.63 6.88 -16.65
C LEU A 148 7.25 7.26 -16.10
N GLN A 149 6.63 8.33 -16.59
CA GLN A 149 5.35 8.81 -16.07
C GLN A 149 4.18 7.85 -16.29
N ALA A 150 4.06 7.27 -17.49
CA ALA A 150 3.03 6.30 -17.77
C ALA A 150 3.23 5.00 -16.95
N PRO A 151 4.44 4.38 -16.88
CA PRO A 151 4.73 3.31 -15.96
C PRO A 151 4.45 3.64 -14.50
N ALA A 152 4.79 4.86 -14.05
CA ALA A 152 4.54 5.29 -12.69
C ALA A 152 3.03 5.45 -12.40
N ALA A 153 2.24 5.97 -13.34
CA ALA A 153 0.79 6.04 -13.20
C ALA A 153 0.14 4.66 -13.17
N LEU A 154 0.61 3.73 -14.01
CA LEU A 154 0.12 2.35 -14.00
C LEU A 154 0.43 1.66 -12.66
N ALA A 155 1.66 1.81 -12.16
CA ALA A 155 2.02 1.31 -10.83
C ALA A 155 1.22 2.01 -9.72
N GLY A 156 0.92 3.30 -9.88
CA GLY A 156 0.05 4.08 -8.99
C GLY A 156 -1.38 3.54 -8.95
N ALA A 157 -1.96 3.21 -10.09
CA ALA A 157 -3.26 2.54 -10.15
C ALA A 157 -3.23 1.20 -9.42
N GLY A 158 -2.14 0.43 -9.56
CA GLY A 158 -1.91 -0.79 -8.79
C GLY A 158 -1.87 -0.53 -7.28
N MET A 159 -1.23 0.56 -6.84
CA MET A 159 -1.20 0.95 -5.42
C MET A 159 -2.57 1.32 -4.88
N MET A 160 -3.37 2.10 -5.63
CA MET A 160 -4.74 2.46 -5.24
C MET A 160 -5.62 1.23 -5.04
N THR A 161 -5.53 0.27 -5.96
CA THR A 161 -6.40 -0.91 -5.96
C THR A 161 -5.88 -2.06 -5.10
N TYR A 162 -4.63 -1.99 -4.62
CA TYR A 162 -4.01 -3.08 -3.85
C TYR A 162 -4.76 -3.40 -2.54
N THR A 163 -5.42 -2.43 -1.93
CA THR A 163 -6.24 -2.64 -0.72
C THR A 163 -7.34 -3.68 -0.96
N ALA A 164 -7.86 -3.77 -2.19
CA ALA A 164 -8.90 -4.72 -2.56
C ALA A 164 -8.49 -6.19 -2.37
N PRO A 165 -7.43 -6.72 -3.01
CA PRO A 165 -6.99 -8.09 -2.79
C PRO A 165 -6.50 -8.33 -1.36
N PHE A 166 -5.95 -7.32 -0.71
CA PHE A 166 -5.51 -7.41 0.67
C PHE A 166 -6.66 -7.64 1.65
N LEU A 167 -7.77 -6.91 1.52
CA LEU A 167 -8.96 -7.07 2.34
C LEU A 167 -9.80 -8.29 1.93
N ALA A 168 -9.80 -8.66 0.66
CA ALA A 168 -10.48 -9.87 0.18
C ALA A 168 -9.84 -11.16 0.72
N ALA A 169 -8.55 -11.14 1.06
CA ALA A 169 -7.85 -12.25 1.70
C ALA A 169 -8.15 -12.33 3.21
N THR A 170 -9.43 -12.38 3.57
CA THR A 170 -9.92 -12.37 4.96
C THR A 170 -10.47 -13.71 5.37
N ALA A 171 -10.36 -14.04 6.66
CA ALA A 171 -11.01 -15.19 7.29
C ALA A 171 -12.41 -14.85 7.87
N THR A 172 -12.88 -13.61 7.73
CA THR A 172 -14.21 -13.20 8.19
C THR A 172 -15.27 -13.85 7.30
N PRO A 173 -16.22 -14.65 7.85
CA PRO A 173 -17.14 -15.46 7.03
C PRO A 173 -17.94 -14.66 6.02
N LEU A 174 -18.48 -13.51 6.43
CA LEU A 174 -19.26 -12.64 5.55
C LEU A 174 -18.43 -12.12 4.37
N TRP A 175 -17.19 -11.75 4.62
CA TRP A 175 -16.30 -11.21 3.62
C TRP A 175 -15.71 -12.28 2.72
N SER A 176 -15.41 -13.46 3.26
CA SER A 176 -14.92 -14.59 2.48
C SER A 176 -15.99 -15.19 1.56
N ALA A 177 -17.29 -15.00 1.89
CA ALA A 177 -18.39 -15.45 1.04
C ALA A 177 -18.53 -14.63 -0.27
N THR A 178 -18.05 -13.39 -0.31
CA THR A 178 -18.18 -12.48 -1.46
C THR A 178 -16.85 -11.86 -1.89
N PRO A 179 -15.78 -12.65 -2.14
CA PRO A 179 -14.45 -12.10 -2.36
C PRO A 179 -14.34 -11.20 -3.60
N ARG A 180 -15.07 -11.53 -4.67
CA ARG A 180 -15.07 -10.73 -5.91
C ARG A 180 -15.79 -9.40 -5.73
N GLY A 181 -16.96 -9.40 -5.07
CA GLY A 181 -17.72 -8.19 -4.78
C GLY A 181 -16.94 -7.21 -3.93
N MET A 182 -16.29 -7.70 -2.88
CA MET A 182 -15.42 -6.90 -2.02
C MET A 182 -14.20 -6.36 -2.77
N ALA A 183 -13.55 -7.18 -3.57
CA ALA A 183 -12.39 -6.74 -4.34
C ALA A 183 -12.76 -5.58 -5.28
N VAL A 184 -13.90 -5.68 -5.99
CA VAL A 184 -14.40 -4.60 -6.86
C VAL A 184 -14.76 -3.35 -6.07
N GLN A 185 -15.47 -3.50 -4.95
CA GLN A 185 -15.87 -2.37 -4.11
C GLN A 185 -14.66 -1.59 -3.59
N PHE A 186 -13.68 -2.28 -3.01
CA PHE A 186 -12.48 -1.61 -2.49
C PHE A 186 -11.58 -1.07 -3.59
N ALA A 187 -11.52 -1.71 -4.75
CA ALA A 187 -10.80 -1.17 -5.90
C ALA A 187 -11.43 0.12 -6.44
N ALA A 188 -12.77 0.24 -6.37
CA ALA A 188 -13.48 1.43 -6.79
C ALA A 188 -13.40 2.60 -5.78
N GLN A 189 -13.07 2.33 -4.53
CA GLN A 189 -12.93 3.31 -3.45
C GLN A 189 -11.48 3.78 -3.24
N GLY A 190 -10.49 3.07 -3.77
CA GLY A 190 -9.08 3.43 -3.70
C GLY A 190 -8.72 4.41 -4.77
#